data_c2181c1a835ecfd9fecf7889e2185b74
#
_entry.id   c2181c1a835ecfd9fecf7889e2185b74
#
_cell.length_a   1.000
_cell.length_b   1.000
_cell.length_c   1.000
_cell.angle_alpha   90.00
_cell.angle_beta   90.00
_cell.angle_gamma   90.00
#
_symmetry.space_group_name_H-M   'P 1'
#
loop_
_entity.id
_entity.type
_entity.pdbx_description
1 polymer ?
#
loop_
_entity_poly.entity_id
_entity_poly.type
_entity_poly.pdbx_seq_one_letter_code
_entity_poly.pdbx_strand_id
1 'polypeptide(L)'
;MRSLLVDTNVLITFIEKGDDELGKILSKYDELVVSPIILGEYRAGISATKKGCESQAALEQFLEADSVREVEMTGKTSVYYAKIFQDLKVKGKPIPTNDMWIAATALERGLELCSFDDHFSNVAMLQFVKL
;
A
#
# COMPACT_ATOMS: atom_id res chain seq x y z
N MET A 1 -16.00 -9.43 -4.46
CA MET A 1 -14.65 -9.77 -3.95
C MET A 1 -14.06 -8.58 -3.23
N ARG A 2 -13.56 -8.78 -2.02
CA ARG A 2 -12.92 -7.70 -1.26
C ARG A 2 -11.42 -7.72 -1.50
N SER A 3 -10.91 -6.61 -2.01
CA SER A 3 -9.49 -6.44 -2.31
C SER A 3 -8.91 -5.29 -1.48
N LEU A 4 -7.75 -5.50 -0.91
CA LEU A 4 -7.11 -4.54 -0.02
C LEU A 4 -5.72 -4.18 -0.54
N LEU A 5 -5.51 -2.91 -0.82
CA LEU A 5 -4.17 -2.36 -1.11
C LEU A 5 -3.45 -2.18 0.22
N VAL A 6 -2.27 -2.76 0.34
CA VAL A 6 -1.53 -2.81 1.62
C VAL A 6 -0.36 -1.84 1.55
N ASP A 7 -0.38 -0.80 2.38
CA ASP A 7 0.71 0.17 2.45
C ASP A 7 2.01 -0.49 2.93
N THR A 8 3.12 0.11 2.58
CA THR A 8 4.46 -0.43 2.85
C THR A 8 4.68 -0.79 4.32
N ASN A 9 4.29 0.09 5.24
CA ASN A 9 4.49 -0.15 6.67
C ASN A 9 3.70 -1.36 7.18
N VAL A 10 2.51 -1.59 6.65
CA VAL A 10 1.68 -2.76 6.99
C VAL A 10 2.31 -4.02 6.40
N LEU A 11 2.76 -3.95 5.14
CA LEU A 11 3.38 -5.08 4.46
C LEU A 11 4.65 -5.53 5.18
N ILE A 12 5.50 -4.59 5.59
CA ILE A 12 6.72 -4.87 6.37
C ILE A 12 6.35 -5.58 7.67
N THR A 13 5.40 -5.06 8.41
CA THR A 13 4.98 -5.65 9.69
C THR A 13 4.44 -7.05 9.50
N PHE A 14 3.63 -7.27 8.46
CA PHE A 14 3.05 -8.58 8.17
C PHE A 14 4.13 -9.61 7.78
N ILE A 15 5.02 -9.26 6.86
CA ILE A 15 6.03 -10.19 6.33
C ILE A 15 7.17 -10.40 7.34
N GLU A 16 7.71 -9.31 7.92
CA GLU A 16 8.92 -9.39 8.73
C GLU A 16 8.65 -9.77 10.18
N LYS A 17 7.52 -9.35 10.75
CA LYS A 17 7.22 -9.55 12.17
C LYS A 17 6.23 -10.68 12.43
N GLY A 18 5.51 -11.13 11.41
CA GLY A 18 4.54 -12.22 11.56
C GLY A 18 3.44 -11.92 12.60
N ASP A 19 2.94 -10.70 12.61
CA ASP A 19 1.92 -10.26 13.56
C ASP A 19 0.61 -11.02 13.35
N ASP A 20 0.19 -11.82 14.34
CA ASP A 20 -0.99 -12.66 14.24
C ASP A 20 -2.30 -11.88 14.12
N GLU A 21 -2.41 -10.76 14.84
CA GLU A 21 -3.62 -9.93 14.79
C GLU A 21 -3.75 -9.28 13.41
N LEU A 22 -2.65 -8.78 12.88
CA LEU A 22 -2.61 -8.22 11.53
C LEU A 22 -2.98 -9.29 10.51
N GLY A 23 -2.42 -10.49 10.65
CA GLY A 23 -2.77 -11.64 9.79
C GLY A 23 -4.24 -11.93 9.79
N LYS A 24 -4.90 -11.87 10.95
CA LYS A 24 -6.36 -12.07 11.07
C LYS A 24 -7.14 -11.00 10.33
N ILE A 25 -6.71 -9.74 10.41
CA ILE A 25 -7.36 -8.63 9.70
C ILE A 25 -7.22 -8.84 8.20
N LEU A 26 -6.01 -9.10 7.72
CA LEU A 26 -5.75 -9.27 6.29
C LEU A 26 -6.46 -10.49 5.72
N SER A 27 -6.64 -11.55 6.51
CA SER A 27 -7.32 -12.78 6.05
C SER A 27 -8.81 -12.59 5.75
N LYS A 28 -9.40 -11.48 6.17
CA LYS A 28 -10.79 -11.15 5.86
C LYS A 28 -10.99 -10.70 4.41
N TYR A 29 -9.91 -10.41 3.71
CA TYR A 29 -9.95 -9.97 2.32
C TYR A 29 -9.67 -11.14 1.38
N ASP A 30 -10.30 -11.11 0.21
CA ASP A 30 -10.13 -12.16 -0.80
C ASP A 30 -8.77 -12.06 -1.47
N GLU A 31 -8.26 -10.83 -1.63
CA GLU A 31 -6.93 -10.62 -2.17
C GLU A 31 -6.25 -9.42 -1.53
N LEU A 32 -4.93 -9.52 -1.42
CA LEU A 32 -4.06 -8.40 -1.03
C LEU A 32 -3.42 -7.87 -2.30
N VAL A 33 -3.37 -6.54 -2.41
CA VAL A 33 -2.88 -5.87 -3.60
C VAL A 33 -1.65 -5.03 -3.23
N VAL A 34 -0.64 -5.07 -4.08
CA VAL A 34 0.55 -4.24 -3.98
C VAL A 34 0.76 -3.48 -5.29
N SER A 35 1.52 -2.39 -5.23
CA SER A 35 1.85 -1.56 -6.39
C SER A 35 3.36 -1.38 -6.51
N PRO A 36 3.87 -0.91 -7.65
CA PRO A 36 5.30 -0.64 -7.81
C PRO A 36 5.89 0.30 -6.77
N ILE A 37 5.13 1.31 -6.32
CA ILE A 37 5.58 2.23 -5.28
C ILE A 37 5.81 1.48 -3.96
N ILE A 38 4.85 0.67 -3.56
CA ILE A 38 4.92 -0.12 -2.31
C ILE A 38 6.10 -1.09 -2.37
N LEU A 39 6.24 -1.81 -3.50
CA LEU A 39 7.34 -2.74 -3.68
C LEU A 39 8.69 -2.03 -3.71
N GLY A 40 8.76 -0.87 -4.36
CA GLY A 40 9.99 -0.06 -4.39
C GLY A 40 10.40 0.40 -3.00
N GLU A 41 9.47 0.89 -2.20
CA GLU A 41 9.74 1.29 -0.82
C GLU A 41 10.19 0.10 0.04
N TYR A 42 9.52 -1.03 -0.11
CA TYR A 42 9.88 -2.26 0.61
C TYR A 42 11.31 -2.69 0.26
N ARG A 43 11.62 -2.82 -1.02
CA ARG A 43 12.94 -3.26 -1.50
C ARG A 43 14.04 -2.30 -1.10
N ALA A 44 13.79 -1.00 -1.17
CA ALA A 44 14.74 0.01 -0.74
C ALA A 44 15.02 -0.10 0.77
N GLY A 45 14.00 -0.33 1.57
CA GLY A 45 14.14 -0.49 3.02
C GLY A 45 14.97 -1.71 3.40
N ILE A 46 14.73 -2.86 2.76
CA ILE A 46 15.45 -4.10 3.10
C ILE A 46 16.89 -4.11 2.59
N SER A 47 17.19 -3.39 1.51
CA SER A 47 18.54 -3.35 0.95
C SER A 47 19.55 -2.72 1.91
N ALA A 48 19.07 -1.93 2.86
CA ALA A 48 19.92 -1.26 3.86
C ALA A 48 20.10 -2.10 5.15
N THR A 49 19.52 -3.30 5.23
CA THR A 49 19.56 -4.13 6.44
C THR A 49 20.52 -5.31 6.29
N LYS A 50 21.00 -5.83 7.44
CA LYS A 50 21.84 -7.03 7.47
C LYS A 50 21.12 -8.30 7.02
N LYS A 51 19.78 -8.29 7.09
CA LYS A 51 18.92 -9.43 6.71
C LYS A 51 18.31 -9.26 5.33
N GLY A 52 18.91 -8.41 4.47
CA GLY A 52 18.35 -8.08 3.17
C GLY A 52 18.01 -9.29 2.31
N CYS A 53 18.88 -10.31 2.28
CA CYS A 53 18.62 -11.53 1.48
C CYS A 53 17.44 -12.34 2.01
N GLU A 54 17.29 -12.47 3.32
CA GLU A 54 16.16 -13.19 3.93
C GLU A 54 14.86 -12.43 3.70
N SER A 55 14.88 -11.11 3.85
CA SER A 55 13.73 -10.26 3.64
C SER A 55 13.30 -10.26 2.17
N GLN A 56 14.24 -10.28 1.24
CA GLN A 56 13.96 -10.40 -0.19
C GLN A 56 13.27 -11.73 -0.50
N ALA A 57 13.78 -12.84 0.06
CA ALA A 57 13.17 -14.16 -0.14
C ALA A 57 11.75 -14.21 0.44
N ALA A 58 11.52 -13.61 1.59
CA ALA A 58 10.21 -13.56 2.22
C ALA A 58 9.22 -12.76 1.35
N LEU A 59 9.65 -11.63 0.79
CA LEU A 59 8.84 -10.84 -0.12
C LEU A 59 8.47 -11.63 -1.38
N GLU A 60 9.45 -12.30 -2.00
CA GLU A 60 9.19 -13.10 -3.21
C GLU A 60 8.20 -14.23 -2.93
N GLN A 61 8.32 -14.88 -1.78
CA GLN A 61 7.37 -15.92 -1.37
C GLN A 61 5.96 -15.35 -1.20
N PHE A 62 5.85 -14.17 -0.58
CA PHE A 62 4.57 -13.48 -0.43
C PHE A 62 3.92 -13.19 -1.79
N LEU A 63 4.71 -12.69 -2.74
CA LEU A 63 4.22 -12.32 -4.07
C LEU A 63 3.78 -13.54 -4.91
N GLU A 64 4.24 -14.74 -4.59
CA GLU A 64 3.84 -15.97 -5.28
C GLU A 64 2.47 -16.51 -4.85
N ALA A 65 1.93 -16.02 -3.72
CA ALA A 65 0.64 -16.50 -3.23
C ALA A 65 -0.49 -16.11 -4.18
N ASP A 66 -1.42 -17.03 -4.43
CA ASP A 66 -2.56 -16.82 -5.34
C ASP A 66 -3.44 -15.66 -4.91
N SER A 67 -3.48 -15.37 -3.61
CA SER A 67 -4.29 -14.28 -3.04
C SER A 67 -3.59 -12.93 -3.07
N VAL A 68 -2.42 -12.84 -3.70
CA VAL A 68 -1.66 -11.58 -3.80
C VAL A 68 -1.60 -11.16 -5.26
N ARG A 69 -1.93 -9.89 -5.53
CA ARG A 69 -1.93 -9.34 -6.89
C ARG A 69 -1.13 -8.05 -6.93
N GLU A 70 -0.27 -7.94 -7.93
CA GLU A 70 0.43 -6.70 -8.24
C GLU A 70 -0.37 -5.94 -9.29
N VAL A 71 -0.57 -4.63 -9.09
CA VAL A 71 -1.27 -3.79 -10.04
C VAL A 71 -0.32 -2.79 -10.68
N GLU A 72 -0.60 -2.41 -11.91
CA GLU A 72 0.19 -1.46 -12.67
C GLU A 72 -0.17 -0.03 -12.31
N MET A 73 0.79 0.87 -12.50
CA MET A 73 0.57 2.32 -12.49
C MET A 73 0.75 2.83 -13.90
N THR A 74 -0.25 3.55 -14.40
CA THR A 74 -0.29 4.04 -15.78
C THR A 74 -0.60 5.54 -15.83
N GLY A 75 -0.70 6.10 -17.03
CA GLY A 75 -1.15 7.47 -17.20
C GLY A 75 -2.54 7.71 -16.61
N LYS A 76 -3.40 6.70 -16.59
CA LYS A 76 -4.73 6.81 -15.95
C LYS A 76 -4.59 7.05 -14.44
N THR A 77 -3.64 6.40 -13.78
CA THR A 77 -3.34 6.62 -12.36
C THR A 77 -2.99 8.08 -12.10
N SER A 78 -2.27 8.72 -13.02
CA SER A 78 -1.83 10.11 -12.88
C SER A 78 -3.00 11.10 -12.80
N VAL A 79 -4.14 10.77 -13.41
CA VAL A 79 -5.34 11.62 -13.33
C VAL A 79 -5.84 11.68 -11.88
N TYR A 80 -5.84 10.54 -11.19
CA TYR A 80 -6.23 10.48 -9.78
C TYR A 80 -5.19 11.15 -8.87
N TYR A 81 -3.92 10.98 -9.18
CA TYR A 81 -2.84 11.67 -8.45
C TYR A 81 -3.04 13.18 -8.50
N ALA A 82 -3.30 13.75 -9.68
CA ALA A 82 -3.47 15.20 -9.84
C ALA A 82 -4.67 15.72 -9.02
N LYS A 83 -5.77 14.97 -8.99
CA LYS A 83 -6.94 15.33 -8.19
C LYS A 83 -6.63 15.34 -6.70
N ILE A 84 -5.92 14.32 -6.22
CA ILE A 84 -5.50 14.22 -4.82
C ILE A 84 -4.58 15.40 -4.46
N PHE A 85 -3.60 15.67 -5.32
CA PHE A 85 -2.66 16.77 -5.12
C PHE A 85 -3.39 18.11 -4.96
N GLN A 86 -4.32 18.42 -5.86
CA GLN A 86 -5.08 19.67 -5.83
C GLN A 86 -5.94 19.76 -4.58
N ASP A 87 -6.65 18.70 -4.24
CA ASP A 87 -7.54 18.69 -3.06
C ASP A 87 -6.76 18.89 -1.76
N LEU A 88 -5.65 18.18 -1.60
CA LEU A 88 -4.82 18.31 -0.40
C LEU A 88 -4.16 19.68 -0.31
N LYS A 89 -3.78 20.27 -1.44
CA LYS A 89 -3.22 21.62 -1.49
C LYS A 89 -4.26 22.65 -1.00
N VAL A 90 -5.48 22.54 -1.48
CA VAL A 90 -6.58 23.44 -1.08
C VAL A 90 -6.88 23.31 0.41
N LYS A 91 -6.86 22.08 0.93
CA LYS A 91 -7.08 21.82 2.37
C LYS A 91 -5.91 22.24 3.26
N GLY A 92 -4.73 22.51 2.67
CA GLY A 92 -3.51 22.78 3.43
C GLY A 92 -3.00 21.58 4.20
N LYS A 93 -3.24 20.36 3.68
CA LYS A 93 -2.85 19.09 4.33
C LYS A 93 -2.04 18.20 3.38
N PRO A 94 -0.82 18.62 3.01
CA PRO A 94 0.02 17.81 2.11
C PRO A 94 0.42 16.49 2.77
N ILE A 95 0.56 15.45 1.93
CA ILE A 95 1.09 14.15 2.34
C ILE A 95 2.29 13.81 1.44
N PRO A 96 3.13 12.84 1.82
CA PRO A 96 4.26 12.45 0.98
C PRO A 96 3.85 12.05 -0.43
N THR A 97 4.70 12.33 -1.41
CA THR A 97 4.42 12.06 -2.82
C THR A 97 4.11 10.59 -3.08
N ASN A 98 4.88 9.67 -2.50
CA ASN A 98 4.63 8.25 -2.67
C ASN A 98 3.23 7.85 -2.16
N ASP A 99 2.80 8.43 -1.06
CA ASP A 99 1.49 8.15 -0.48
C ASP A 99 0.37 8.67 -1.36
N MET A 100 0.59 9.80 -2.07
CA MET A 100 -0.37 10.27 -3.07
C MET A 100 -0.52 9.29 -4.22
N TRP A 101 0.58 8.67 -4.68
CA TRP A 101 0.52 7.63 -5.71
C TRP A 101 -0.19 6.37 -5.21
N ILE A 102 0.05 5.99 -3.97
CA ILE A 102 -0.63 4.82 -3.36
C ILE A 102 -2.13 5.09 -3.27
N ALA A 103 -2.52 6.26 -2.77
CA ALA A 103 -3.93 6.65 -2.69
C ALA A 103 -4.58 6.74 -4.07
N ALA A 104 -3.85 7.28 -5.07
CA ALA A 104 -4.33 7.35 -6.45
C ALA A 104 -4.64 5.96 -7.02
N THR A 105 -3.77 4.99 -6.74
CA THR A 105 -3.97 3.60 -7.17
C THR A 105 -5.24 3.01 -6.55
N ALA A 106 -5.44 3.25 -5.25
CA ALA A 106 -6.64 2.77 -4.56
C ALA A 106 -7.92 3.37 -5.14
N LEU A 107 -7.93 4.69 -5.38
CA LEU A 107 -9.09 5.38 -5.95
C LEU A 107 -9.39 4.92 -7.38
N GLU A 108 -8.36 4.82 -8.21
CA GLU A 108 -8.51 4.38 -9.60
C GLU A 108 -9.16 3.01 -9.71
N ARG A 109 -8.79 2.11 -8.82
CA ARG A 109 -9.19 0.71 -8.88
C ARG A 109 -10.30 0.33 -7.91
N GLY A 110 -10.81 1.30 -7.14
CA GLY A 110 -11.88 1.05 -6.18
C GLY A 110 -11.46 0.12 -5.06
N LEU A 111 -10.21 0.20 -4.62
CA LEU A 111 -9.66 -0.65 -3.56
C LEU A 111 -9.77 0.02 -2.21
N GLU A 112 -9.97 -0.77 -1.17
CA GLU A 112 -9.70 -0.33 0.20
C GLU A 112 -8.19 -0.24 0.38
N LEU A 113 -7.73 0.71 1.18
CA LEU A 113 -6.31 0.89 1.50
C LEU A 113 -6.11 0.79 2.99
N CYS A 114 -5.21 -0.06 3.45
CA CYS A 114 -4.83 -0.11 4.86
C CYS A 114 -3.43 0.46 5.09
N SER A 115 -3.28 1.19 6.20
CA SER A 115 -2.01 1.78 6.62
C SER A 115 -2.04 2.05 8.12
N PHE A 116 -0.86 2.15 8.72
CA PHE A 116 -0.70 2.67 10.07
C PHE A 116 -0.66 4.20 10.08
N ASP A 117 -0.43 4.85 8.93
CA ASP A 117 -0.35 6.30 8.81
C ASP A 117 -1.72 6.95 8.69
N ASP A 118 -2.02 7.87 9.58
CA ASP A 118 -3.31 8.53 9.65
C ASP A 118 -3.52 9.59 8.55
N HIS A 119 -2.46 10.04 7.88
CA HIS A 119 -2.59 11.10 6.88
C HIS A 119 -3.44 10.71 5.67
N PHE A 120 -3.62 9.41 5.40
CA PHE A 120 -4.53 8.95 4.35
C PHE A 120 -5.99 9.33 4.62
N SER A 121 -6.36 9.60 5.88
CA SER A 121 -7.71 10.05 6.23
C SER A 121 -8.06 11.40 5.60
N ASN A 122 -7.07 12.17 5.17
CA ASN A 122 -7.27 13.45 4.51
C ASN A 122 -7.61 13.32 3.02
N VAL A 123 -7.48 12.13 2.45
CA VAL A 123 -7.75 11.89 1.02
C VAL A 123 -9.25 11.64 0.84
N ALA A 124 -9.90 12.56 0.12
CA ALA A 124 -11.34 12.45 -0.14
C ALA A 124 -11.68 11.19 -0.93
N MET A 125 -12.80 10.56 -0.61
CA MET A 125 -13.36 9.38 -1.29
C MET A 125 -12.55 8.09 -1.11
N LEU A 126 -11.42 8.13 -0.42
CA LEU A 126 -10.61 6.94 -0.17
C LEU A 126 -11.27 6.04 0.86
N GLN A 127 -11.39 4.76 0.55
CA GLN A 127 -11.85 3.74 1.50
C GLN A 127 -10.65 3.33 2.37
N PHE A 128 -10.41 4.11 3.42
CA PHE A 128 -9.24 3.95 4.25
C PHE A 128 -9.52 3.10 5.48
N VAL A 129 -8.69 2.07 5.68
CA VAL A 129 -8.72 1.19 6.85
C VAL A 129 -7.49 1.53 7.71
N LYS A 130 -7.72 2.31 8.76
CA LYS A 130 -6.67 2.68 9.71
C LYS A 130 -6.38 1.49 10.63
N LEU A 131 -5.12 1.09 10.71
CA LEU A 131 -4.68 0.00 11.58
C LEU A 131 -3.96 0.49 12.85
#